data_632d116c32581b02d040dc347593ea38
#
_entry.id   632d116c32581b02d040dc347593ea38
#
_cell.length_a   1.000
_cell.length_b   1.000
_cell.length_c   1.000
_cell.angle_alpha   90.00
_cell.angle_beta   90.00
_cell.angle_gamma   90.00
#
_symmetry.space_group_name_H-M   'P 1'
#
loop_
_entity.id
_entity.type
_entity.pdbx_description
1 polymer ?
#
loop_
_entity_poly.entity_id
_entity_poly.type
_entity_poly.pdbx_seq_one_letter_code
_entity_poly.pdbx_strand_id
1 'polypeptide(L)'
;MATPEARVKTKIHALLKKHNAYAVNYIGGISANNGTPDILACLNGRFIAIEAKAGKNKPTDLQTLNLKRIDEAGGLALVINEENLIVLEVMLNDPRLARSNYKLFARPLTEADAGAATPAKRKPKAP
;
A
#
# COMPACT_ATOMS: atom_id res chain seq x y z
N MET A 1 17.26 3.53 18.04
CA MET A 1 16.37 4.63 17.59
C MET A 1 15.55 4.19 16.40
N ALA A 2 14.31 4.59 16.37
CA ALA A 2 13.47 4.29 15.23
C ALA A 2 13.95 5.08 14.00
N THR A 3 13.96 4.42 12.83
CA THR A 3 14.22 5.10 11.56
C THR A 3 13.08 6.07 11.23
N PRO A 4 13.30 7.06 10.35
CA PRO A 4 12.20 7.94 9.90
C PRO A 4 11.02 7.16 9.33
N GLU A 5 11.27 6.12 8.56
CA GLU A 5 10.21 5.28 8.00
C GLU A 5 9.44 4.52 9.09
N ALA A 6 10.15 3.99 10.08
CA ALA A 6 9.50 3.30 11.21
C ALA A 6 8.60 4.25 11.99
N ARG A 7 8.99 5.53 12.14
CA ARG A 7 8.15 6.54 12.78
C ARG A 7 6.89 6.81 11.98
N VAL A 8 6.98 6.84 10.65
CA VAL A 8 5.81 6.99 9.78
C VAL A 8 4.87 5.80 9.99
N LYS A 9 5.39 4.58 9.99
CA LYS A 9 4.59 3.36 10.25
C LYS A 9 3.85 3.43 11.58
N THR A 10 4.53 3.87 12.63
CA THR A 10 3.91 4.01 13.96
C THR A 10 2.72 4.96 13.92
N LYS A 11 2.87 6.09 13.24
CA LYS A 11 1.79 7.08 13.12
C LYS A 11 0.64 6.55 12.27
N ILE A 12 0.94 5.79 11.21
CA ILE A 12 -0.09 5.16 10.38
C ILE A 12 -0.92 4.18 11.23
N HIS A 13 -0.26 3.33 12.02
CA HIS A 13 -0.96 2.38 12.88
C HIS A 13 -1.82 3.09 13.92
N ALA A 14 -1.35 4.21 14.46
CA ALA A 14 -2.13 4.99 15.41
C ALA A 14 -3.42 5.51 14.77
N LEU A 15 -3.35 6.01 13.54
CA LEU A 15 -4.53 6.46 12.81
C LEU A 15 -5.49 5.32 12.48
N LEU A 16 -4.96 4.19 12.03
CA LEU A 16 -5.79 3.01 11.74
C LEU A 16 -6.53 2.54 13.00
N LYS A 17 -5.82 2.49 14.12
CA LYS A 17 -6.42 2.11 15.40
C LYS A 17 -7.50 3.10 15.83
N LYS A 18 -7.25 4.39 15.67
CA LYS A 18 -8.21 5.45 15.99
C LYS A 18 -9.53 5.26 15.25
N HIS A 19 -9.48 4.78 14.02
CA HIS A 19 -10.66 4.55 13.18
C HIS A 19 -11.21 3.12 13.29
N ASN A 20 -10.69 2.31 14.20
CA ASN A 20 -11.11 0.92 14.41
C ASN A 20 -10.87 0.01 13.20
N ALA A 21 -9.84 0.31 12.41
CA ALA A 21 -9.44 -0.57 11.32
C ALA A 21 -8.75 -1.82 11.86
N TYR A 22 -8.95 -2.95 11.22
CA TYR A 22 -8.12 -4.12 11.44
C TYR A 22 -6.86 -3.95 10.59
N ALA A 23 -5.69 -3.95 11.19
CA ALA A 23 -4.44 -3.71 10.47
C ALA A 23 -3.35 -4.64 10.94
N VAL A 24 -2.52 -5.07 9.99
CA VAL A 24 -1.34 -5.89 10.28
C VAL A 24 -0.14 -5.36 9.53
N ASN A 25 1.04 -5.52 10.10
CA ASN A 25 2.28 -5.32 9.38
C ASN A 25 2.56 -6.55 8.53
N TYR A 26 2.93 -6.33 7.29
CA TYR A 26 3.48 -7.40 6.47
C TYR A 26 4.96 -7.54 6.79
N ILE A 27 5.34 -8.71 7.27
CA ILE A 27 6.73 -9.04 7.54
C ILE A 27 7.19 -10.00 6.46
N GLY A 28 8.11 -9.54 5.62
CA GLY A 28 8.65 -10.36 4.54
C GLY A 28 9.44 -11.54 5.09
N GLY A 29 9.41 -12.65 4.37
CA GLY A 29 10.21 -13.83 4.63
C GLY A 29 10.78 -14.36 3.32
N ILE A 30 11.49 -15.48 3.40
CA ILE A 30 12.16 -16.07 2.22
C ILE A 30 11.17 -16.33 1.08
N SER A 31 9.96 -16.74 1.39
CA SER A 31 8.92 -17.02 0.40
C SER A 31 7.96 -15.87 0.18
N ALA A 32 8.22 -14.70 0.78
CA ALA A 32 7.35 -13.56 0.65
C ALA A 32 7.50 -12.91 -0.73
N ASN A 33 6.40 -12.37 -1.26
CA ASN A 33 6.45 -11.55 -2.45
C ASN A 33 7.18 -10.25 -2.14
N ASN A 34 8.25 -9.97 -2.87
CA ASN A 34 8.89 -8.67 -2.80
C ASN A 34 7.92 -7.60 -3.27
N GLY A 35 7.95 -6.46 -2.63
CA GLY A 35 7.11 -5.33 -3.00
C GLY A 35 5.71 -5.35 -2.41
N THR A 36 5.38 -6.30 -1.56
CA THR A 36 4.12 -6.24 -0.79
C THR A 36 4.13 -5.00 0.10
N PRO A 37 3.02 -4.24 0.15
CA PRO A 37 2.95 -3.07 1.02
C PRO A 37 3.20 -3.40 2.49
N ASP A 38 3.76 -2.45 3.22
CA ASP A 38 4.17 -2.64 4.62
C ASP A 38 3.01 -2.94 5.55
N ILE A 39 1.86 -2.35 5.29
CA ILE A 39 0.69 -2.43 6.17
C ILE A 39 -0.52 -2.83 5.33
N LEU A 40 -1.21 -3.85 5.79
CA LEU A 40 -2.46 -4.30 5.18
C LEU A 40 -3.57 -4.11 6.20
N ALA A 41 -4.69 -3.55 5.78
CA ALA A 41 -5.78 -3.23 6.68
C ALA A 41 -7.13 -3.45 6.03
N CYS A 42 -8.16 -3.51 6.86
CA CYS A 42 -9.54 -3.52 6.42
C CYS A 42 -10.34 -2.55 7.29
N LEU A 43 -11.13 -1.71 6.66
CA LEU A 43 -11.98 -0.75 7.35
C LEU A 43 -13.26 -0.56 6.55
N ASN A 44 -14.40 -0.79 7.21
CA ASN A 44 -15.73 -0.61 6.60
C ASN A 44 -15.87 -1.37 5.26
N GLY A 45 -15.34 -2.58 5.23
CA GLY A 45 -15.45 -3.43 4.05
C GLY A 45 -14.47 -3.11 2.93
N ARG A 46 -13.58 -2.15 3.11
CA ARG A 46 -12.56 -1.86 2.12
C ARG A 46 -11.19 -2.37 2.53
N PHE A 47 -10.53 -3.10 1.62
CA PHE A 47 -9.13 -3.48 1.79
C PHE A 47 -8.25 -2.26 1.57
N ILE A 48 -7.31 -2.02 2.48
CA ILE A 48 -6.40 -0.88 2.43
C ILE A 48 -4.97 -1.41 2.52
N ALA A 49 -4.13 -1.00 1.58
CA ALA A 49 -2.72 -1.35 1.60
C ALA A 49 -1.89 -0.07 1.62
N ILE A 50 -0.94 0.00 2.52
CA ILE A 50 -0.16 1.22 2.73
C ILE A 50 1.33 0.88 2.68
N GLU A 51 2.03 1.55 1.76
CA GLU A 51 3.47 1.57 1.70
C GLU A 51 3.96 2.82 2.43
N ALA A 52 4.73 2.63 3.50
CA ALA A 52 5.27 3.75 4.25
C ALA A 52 6.62 4.16 3.68
N LYS A 53 6.81 5.43 3.46
CA LYS A 53 8.06 6.01 3.00
C LYS A 53 8.41 7.21 3.85
N ALA A 54 9.67 7.61 3.86
CA ALA A 54 10.14 8.77 4.59
C ALA A 54 10.86 9.72 3.64
N GLY A 55 10.70 11.03 3.87
CA GLY A 55 11.35 12.06 3.07
C GLY A 55 10.97 11.98 1.60
N LYS A 56 11.97 11.96 0.75
CA LYS A 56 11.79 11.91 -0.70
C LYS A 56 11.82 10.49 -1.28
N ASN A 57 11.90 9.49 -0.42
CA ASN A 57 11.92 8.10 -0.87
C ASN A 57 10.62 7.73 -1.56
N LYS A 58 10.74 7.00 -2.64
CA LYS A 58 9.60 6.56 -3.45
C LYS A 58 9.51 5.05 -3.49
N PRO A 59 8.32 4.50 -3.75
CA PRO A 59 8.19 3.07 -3.94
C PRO A 59 9.07 2.58 -5.08
N THR A 60 9.57 1.36 -4.93
CA THR A 60 10.24 0.67 -6.04
C THR A 60 9.21 0.31 -7.12
N ASP A 61 9.70 -0.09 -8.29
CA ASP A 61 8.82 -0.51 -9.38
C ASP A 61 7.95 -1.69 -8.96
N LEU A 62 8.53 -2.64 -8.23
CA LEU A 62 7.80 -3.81 -7.77
C LEU A 62 6.73 -3.44 -6.72
N GLN A 63 7.06 -2.52 -5.80
CA GLN A 63 6.08 -1.99 -4.86
C GLN A 63 4.95 -1.28 -5.59
N THR A 64 5.28 -0.47 -6.58
CA THR A 64 4.29 0.26 -7.39
C THR A 64 3.36 -0.70 -8.12
N LEU A 65 3.89 -1.78 -8.68
CA LEU A 65 3.07 -2.78 -9.37
C LEU A 65 2.10 -3.45 -8.41
N ASN A 66 2.55 -3.79 -7.20
CA ASN A 66 1.66 -4.38 -6.19
C ASN A 66 0.54 -3.41 -5.81
N LEU A 67 0.87 -2.14 -5.61
CA LEU A 67 -0.14 -1.12 -5.31
C LEU A 67 -1.15 -0.96 -6.45
N LYS A 68 -0.66 -0.98 -7.69
CA LYS A 68 -1.54 -0.93 -8.86
C LYS A 68 -2.52 -2.10 -8.90
N ARG A 69 -2.03 -3.32 -8.61
CA ARG A 69 -2.88 -4.52 -8.57
C ARG A 69 -3.95 -4.43 -7.48
N ILE A 70 -3.60 -3.89 -6.34
CA ILE A 70 -4.54 -3.71 -5.24
C ILE A 70 -5.62 -2.71 -5.63
N ASP A 71 -5.23 -1.59 -6.24
CA ASP A 71 -6.16 -0.58 -6.73
C ASP A 71 -7.12 -1.17 -7.77
N GLU A 72 -6.59 -1.90 -8.75
CA GLU A 72 -7.40 -2.53 -9.78
C GLU A 72 -8.37 -3.60 -9.23
N ALA A 73 -8.00 -4.21 -8.13
CA ALA A 73 -8.85 -5.19 -7.45
C ALA A 73 -9.91 -4.55 -6.54
N GLY A 74 -9.94 -3.22 -6.46
CA GLY A 74 -10.91 -2.48 -5.66
C GLY A 74 -10.41 -2.03 -4.30
N GLY A 75 -9.18 -2.34 -3.94
CA GLY A 75 -8.57 -1.90 -2.68
C GLY A 75 -8.10 -0.45 -2.75
N LEU A 76 -7.80 0.10 -1.61
CA LEU A 76 -7.24 1.44 -1.48
C LEU A 76 -5.73 1.31 -1.33
N ALA A 77 -4.98 1.68 -2.37
CA ALA A 77 -3.52 1.54 -2.43
C ALA A 77 -2.85 2.88 -2.18
N LEU A 78 -2.15 2.98 -1.06
CA LEU A 78 -1.64 4.25 -0.57
C LEU A 78 -0.12 4.21 -0.37
N VAL A 79 0.52 5.32 -0.69
CA VAL A 79 1.87 5.66 -0.26
C VAL A 79 1.74 6.79 0.75
N ILE A 80 2.23 6.56 1.95
CA ILE A 80 2.10 7.53 3.05
C ILE A 80 3.48 7.88 3.58
N ASN A 81 3.73 9.16 3.74
CA ASN A 81 4.94 9.71 4.35
C ASN A 81 4.53 10.74 5.41
N GLU A 82 5.52 11.44 5.99
CA GLU A 82 5.24 12.44 7.00
C GLU A 82 4.41 13.62 6.49
N GLU A 83 4.44 13.90 5.18
CA GLU A 83 3.73 15.04 4.61
C GLU A 83 2.24 14.76 4.36
N ASN A 84 1.87 13.52 4.08
CA ASN A 84 0.49 13.20 3.73
C ASN A 84 -0.24 12.34 4.77
N LEU A 85 0.30 12.25 5.98
CA LEU A 85 -0.41 11.59 7.08
C LEU A 85 -1.79 12.20 7.31
N ILE A 86 -1.93 13.52 7.15
CA ILE A 86 -3.21 14.20 7.31
C ILE A 86 -4.21 13.75 6.23
N VAL A 87 -3.74 13.47 5.04
CA VAL A 87 -4.59 12.96 3.97
C VAL A 87 -5.09 11.56 4.31
N LEU A 88 -4.23 10.73 4.89
CA LEU A 88 -4.66 9.41 5.37
C LEU A 88 -5.79 9.52 6.39
N GLU A 89 -5.67 10.44 7.34
CA GLU A 89 -6.72 10.63 8.34
C GLU A 89 -8.06 10.98 7.68
N VAL A 90 -8.05 11.87 6.69
CA VAL A 90 -9.26 12.21 5.94
C VAL A 90 -9.83 11.01 5.21
N MET A 91 -8.99 10.21 4.56
CA MET A 91 -9.42 9.02 3.83
C MET A 91 -10.05 7.98 4.76
N LEU A 92 -9.53 7.83 5.96
CA LEU A 92 -10.05 6.85 6.92
C LEU A 92 -11.42 7.22 7.48
N ASN A 93 -11.87 8.46 7.31
CA ASN A 93 -13.24 8.84 7.66
C ASN A 93 -14.27 8.20 6.70
N ASP A 94 -13.88 7.99 5.44
CA ASP A 94 -14.73 7.29 4.48
C ASP A 94 -13.85 6.51 3.50
N PRO A 95 -13.33 5.36 3.91
CA PRO A 95 -12.40 4.60 3.08
C PRO A 95 -13.04 4.03 1.81
N ARG A 96 -14.36 3.90 1.78
CA ARG A 96 -15.07 3.35 0.62
C ARG A 96 -15.11 4.34 -0.53
N LEU A 97 -15.06 5.63 -0.25
CA LEU A 97 -15.04 6.69 -1.26
C LEU A 97 -13.63 7.18 -1.57
N ALA A 98 -12.65 6.86 -0.72
CA ALA A 98 -11.29 7.30 -0.90
C ALA A 98 -10.67 6.70 -2.16
N ARG A 99 -9.80 7.45 -2.80
CA ARG A 99 -9.08 7.02 -4.00
C ARG A 99 -7.62 6.76 -3.69
N SER A 100 -7.08 5.74 -4.32
CA SER A 100 -5.66 5.41 -4.20
C SER A 100 -4.79 6.57 -4.66
N ASN A 101 -3.66 6.76 -3.98
CA ASN A 101 -2.75 7.87 -4.26
C ASN A 101 -1.39 7.42 -4.81
N TYR A 102 -1.18 6.13 -4.97
CA TYR A 102 0.16 5.62 -5.29
C TYR A 102 0.72 6.19 -6.61
N LYS A 103 -0.16 6.54 -7.56
CA LYS A 103 0.26 7.09 -8.85
C LYS A 103 1.01 8.41 -8.72
N LEU A 104 0.76 9.17 -7.66
CA LEU A 104 1.43 10.43 -7.43
C LEU A 104 2.92 10.26 -7.10
N PHE A 105 3.32 9.06 -6.69
CA PHE A 105 4.66 8.76 -6.24
C PHE A 105 5.43 7.86 -7.20
N ALA A 106 4.79 7.40 -8.25
CA ALA A 106 5.34 6.40 -9.14
C ALA A 106 5.64 6.99 -10.51
N ARG A 107 6.69 6.49 -11.14
CA ARG A 107 6.86 6.68 -12.57
C ARG A 107 5.90 5.77 -13.34
N PRO A 108 5.60 6.07 -14.59
CA PRO A 108 4.79 5.17 -15.40
C PRO A 108 5.41 3.77 -15.47
N LEU A 109 4.59 2.75 -15.27
CA LEU A 109 5.01 1.37 -15.39
C LEU A 109 5.10 0.98 -16.88
N THR A 110 6.12 0.20 -17.19
CA THR A 110 6.33 -0.32 -18.55
C THR A 110 5.94 -1.79 -18.61
N GLU A 111 5.87 -2.33 -19.82
CA GLU A 111 5.63 -3.77 -20.00
C GLU A 111 6.74 -4.61 -19.34
N ALA A 112 7.98 -4.11 -19.38
CA ALA A 112 9.09 -4.81 -18.73
C ALA A 112 8.88 -4.91 -17.22
N ASP A 113 8.41 -3.83 -16.58
CA ASP A 113 8.10 -3.86 -15.15
C ASP A 113 7.01 -4.90 -14.85
N ALA A 114 5.98 -4.93 -15.65
CA ALA A 114 4.90 -5.90 -15.49
C ALA A 114 5.40 -7.34 -15.63
N GLY A 115 6.25 -7.59 -16.61
CA GLY A 115 6.83 -8.92 -16.82
C GLY A 115 7.73 -9.34 -15.68
N ALA A 116 8.56 -8.43 -15.17
CA ALA A 116 9.48 -8.72 -14.08
C ALA A 116 8.77 -9.00 -12.75
N ALA A 117 7.63 -8.38 -12.53
CA ALA A 117 6.92 -8.41 -11.26
C ALA A 117 5.78 -9.43 -11.21
N THR A 118 5.38 -9.97 -12.36
CA THR A 118 4.24 -10.88 -12.41
C THR A 118 4.71 -12.29 -12.12
N PRO A 119 4.17 -12.95 -11.07
CA PRO A 119 4.36 -14.39 -10.92
C PRO A 119 3.76 -15.09 -12.13
N ALA A 120 4.11 -16.37 -12.33
CA ALA A 120 3.58 -17.16 -13.44
C ALA A 120 2.09 -16.85 -13.64
N LYS A 121 1.72 -16.64 -14.89
CA LYS A 121 0.34 -16.24 -15.22
C LYS A 121 -0.66 -17.18 -14.58
N ARG A 122 -1.54 -16.62 -13.78
CA ARG A 122 -2.70 -17.37 -13.33
C ARG A 122 -3.58 -17.66 -14.51
N LYS A 123 -3.95 -18.90 -14.66
CA LYS A 123 -5.03 -19.23 -15.57
C LYS A 123 -6.31 -18.60 -15.04
N PRO A 124 -7.16 -18.02 -15.92
CA PRO A 124 -8.46 -17.57 -15.48
C PRO A 124 -9.18 -18.69 -14.76
N LYS A 125 -9.82 -18.38 -13.65
CA LYS A 125 -10.65 -19.38 -12.99
C LYS A 125 -11.78 -19.77 -13.94
N ALA A 126 -12.02 -21.06 -14.05
CA ALA A 126 -13.20 -21.53 -14.76
C ALA A 126 -14.45 -20.90 -14.15
N PRO A 127 -15.43 -20.50 -14.96
CA PRO A 127 -16.67 -19.95 -14.45
C PRO A 127 -17.43 -20.95 -13.59
#